data_d8f677bc2aab07b9002f97c90d9fb837
#
_entry.id   d8f677bc2aab07b9002f97c90d9fb837
#
_cell.length_a   1.000
_cell.length_b   1.000
_cell.length_c   1.000
_cell.angle_alpha   90.00
_cell.angle_beta   90.00
_cell.angle_gamma   90.00
#
_symmetry.space_group_name_H-M   'P 1'
#
loop_
_entity.id
_entity.type
_entity.pdbx_description
1 polymer ?
#
loop_
_entity_poly.entity_id
_entity_poly.type
_entity_poly.pdbx_seq_one_letter_code
_entity_poly.pdbx_strand_id
1 'polypeptide(L)'
;VVNIPADVTSLALGAGDPASGGMPQGALEIRTDFGKPGYGGPCPPPGHNVHRYIFTVHAVGVKELPVTAETSCAIVGFQLNMNTLD
;
A
#
# COMPACT_ATOMS: atom_id res chain seq x y z
N VAL A 1 -0.02 -0.43 -0.92
CA VAL A 1 0.52 -0.56 -2.28
C VAL A 1 1.58 -1.65 -2.28
N VAL A 2 1.54 -2.52 -3.27
CA VAL A 2 2.52 -3.59 -3.47
C VAL A 2 3.04 -3.56 -4.90
N ASN A 3 4.09 -4.33 -5.14
CA ASN A 3 4.64 -4.54 -6.49
C ASN A 3 5.13 -3.24 -7.16
N ILE A 4 5.65 -2.31 -6.37
CA ILE A 4 6.34 -1.15 -6.93
C ILE A 4 7.63 -1.66 -7.56
N PRO A 5 7.87 -1.37 -8.86
CA PRO A 5 9.09 -1.84 -9.52
C PRO A 5 10.35 -1.36 -8.81
N ALA A 6 11.39 -2.20 -8.82
CA ALA A 6 12.63 -1.92 -8.08
C ALA A 6 13.39 -0.69 -8.57
N ASP A 7 13.16 -0.28 -9.81
CA ASP A 7 13.80 0.91 -10.39
C ASP A 7 13.05 2.22 -10.07
N VAL A 8 11.90 2.13 -9.41
CA VAL A 8 11.15 3.29 -8.96
C VAL A 8 11.73 3.77 -7.63
N THR A 9 12.17 5.02 -7.57
CA THR A 9 12.82 5.58 -6.39
C THR A 9 11.99 6.63 -5.66
N SER A 10 10.85 7.04 -6.24
CA SER A 10 9.95 8.00 -5.60
C SER A 10 8.54 7.85 -6.16
N LEU A 11 7.57 8.36 -5.40
CA LEU A 11 6.17 8.45 -5.84
C LEU A 11 5.78 9.92 -5.90
N ALA A 12 4.99 10.28 -6.90
CA ALA A 12 4.50 11.65 -7.04
C ALA A 12 3.50 11.98 -5.93
N LEU A 13 3.38 13.25 -5.61
CA LEU A 13 2.34 13.73 -4.71
C LEU A 13 0.97 13.33 -5.27
N GLY A 14 0.12 12.73 -4.43
CA GLY A 14 -1.20 12.28 -4.85
C GLY A 14 -1.21 10.93 -5.56
N ALA A 15 -0.08 10.23 -5.66
CA ALA A 15 0.00 8.95 -6.36
C ALA A 15 -0.95 7.90 -5.77
N GLY A 16 -1.25 7.97 -4.47
CA GLY A 16 -2.16 7.04 -3.81
C GLY A 16 -3.64 7.27 -4.10
N ASP A 17 -4.00 8.35 -4.77
CA ASP A 17 -5.38 8.60 -5.19
C ASP A 17 -5.62 7.86 -6.51
N PRO A 18 -6.56 6.88 -6.54
CA PRO A 18 -6.82 6.11 -7.76
C PRO A 18 -7.22 6.99 -8.95
N ALA A 19 -7.86 8.12 -8.70
CA ALA A 19 -8.28 9.03 -9.76
C ALA A 19 -7.12 9.77 -10.42
N SER A 20 -5.96 9.85 -9.76
CA SER A 20 -4.80 10.58 -10.28
C SER A 20 -4.04 9.82 -11.36
N GLY A 21 -4.10 8.49 -11.32
CA GLY A 21 -3.29 7.65 -12.20
C GLY A 21 -1.78 7.78 -11.95
N GLY A 22 -1.37 8.30 -10.80
CA GLY A 22 0.03 8.62 -10.51
C GLY A 22 0.88 7.46 -10.02
N MET A 23 0.28 6.29 -9.79
CA MET A 23 1.03 5.13 -9.33
C MET A 23 1.87 4.55 -10.49
N PRO A 24 3.12 4.11 -10.23
CA PRO A 24 3.95 3.52 -11.28
C PRO A 24 3.27 2.31 -11.92
N GLN A 25 3.55 2.11 -13.21
CA GLN A 25 3.04 0.94 -13.91
C GLN A 25 3.55 -0.34 -13.25
N GLY A 26 2.66 -1.28 -13.02
CA GLY A 26 2.95 -2.53 -12.33
C GLY A 26 2.67 -2.49 -10.83
N ALA A 27 2.67 -1.32 -10.21
CA ALA A 27 2.30 -1.18 -8.81
C ALA A 27 0.79 -1.43 -8.63
N LEU A 28 0.43 -2.01 -7.50
CA LEU A 28 -0.95 -2.41 -7.22
C LEU A 28 -1.41 -1.80 -5.90
N GLU A 29 -2.46 -1.00 -5.96
CA GLU A 29 -3.15 -0.54 -4.77
C GLU A 29 -4.21 -1.58 -4.38
N ILE A 30 -4.08 -2.14 -3.18
CA ILE A 30 -5.02 -3.16 -2.70
C ILE A 30 -6.16 -2.51 -1.93
N ARG A 31 -7.22 -3.30 -1.73
CA ARG A 31 -8.36 -2.89 -0.91
C ARG A 31 -7.91 -2.57 0.51
N THR A 32 -8.34 -1.40 1.01
CA THR A 32 -8.13 -0.98 2.40
C THR A 32 -9.32 -1.41 3.26
N ASP A 33 -9.25 -1.10 4.56
CA ASP A 33 -10.36 -1.35 5.47
C ASP A 33 -11.57 -0.45 5.17
N PHE A 34 -11.42 0.56 4.31
CA PHE A 34 -12.57 1.31 3.78
C PHE A 34 -13.34 0.53 2.72
N GLY A 35 -12.85 -0.65 2.31
CA GLY A 35 -13.54 -1.54 1.38
C GLY A 35 -13.22 -1.32 -0.09
N LYS A 36 -12.29 -0.44 -0.42
CA LYS A 36 -11.89 -0.16 -1.80
C LYS A 36 -10.40 0.11 -1.89
N PRO A 37 -9.78 -0.06 -3.07
CA PRO A 37 -8.39 0.29 -3.26
C PRO A 37 -8.14 1.80 -3.19
N GLY A 38 -6.91 2.16 -2.87
CA GLY A 38 -6.46 3.54 -2.86
C GLY A 38 -6.34 4.13 -1.47
N TYR A 39 -5.56 5.20 -1.37
CA TYR A 39 -5.30 5.85 -0.10
C TYR A 39 -6.50 6.70 0.33
N GLY A 40 -7.04 6.39 1.52
CA GLY A 40 -8.20 7.09 2.07
C GLY A 40 -7.85 8.23 3.04
N GLY A 41 -6.58 8.54 3.18
CA GLY A 41 -6.08 9.62 4.04
C GLY A 41 -6.08 9.27 5.51
N PRO A 42 -5.49 10.13 6.36
CA PRO A 42 -5.71 10.06 7.79
C PRO A 42 -7.11 10.59 8.09
N CYS A 43 -7.94 9.77 8.73
CA CYS A 43 -9.32 10.11 9.00
C CYS A 43 -9.75 9.57 10.36
N PRO A 44 -9.13 10.05 11.46
CA PRO A 44 -9.47 9.56 12.79
C PRO A 44 -10.89 9.96 13.16
N PRO A 45 -11.65 9.08 13.83
CA PRO A 45 -13.00 9.42 14.28
C PRO A 45 -12.99 10.58 15.25
N PRO A 46 -13.98 11.49 15.19
CA PRO A 46 -14.10 12.57 16.18
C PRO A 46 -14.19 12.02 17.61
N GLY A 47 -13.53 12.69 18.56
CA GLY A 47 -13.55 12.31 19.96
C GLY A 47 -12.54 11.23 20.35
N HIS A 48 -11.83 10.65 19.40
CA HIS A 48 -10.74 9.72 19.71
C HIS A 48 -9.48 10.48 20.16
N ASN A 49 -8.59 9.77 20.87
CA ASN A 49 -7.29 10.28 21.21
C ASN A 49 -6.42 10.44 19.96
N VAL A 50 -5.22 11.02 20.15
CA VAL A 50 -4.25 11.18 19.05
C VAL A 50 -3.95 9.84 18.39
N HIS A 51 -4.04 9.79 17.07
CA HIS A 51 -3.68 8.63 16.27
C HIS A 51 -2.30 8.84 15.64
N ARG A 52 -1.56 7.75 15.49
CA ARG A 52 -0.29 7.75 14.76
C ARG A 52 -0.49 7.10 13.40
N TYR A 53 0.05 7.73 12.37
CA TYR A 53 0.00 7.21 11.00
C TYR A 53 1.43 6.89 10.57
N ILE A 54 1.72 5.60 10.43
CA ILE A 54 3.07 5.12 10.17
C ILE A 54 3.14 4.63 8.73
N PHE A 55 4.04 5.22 7.96
CA PHE A 55 4.31 4.81 6.58
C PHE A 55 5.56 3.94 6.60
N THR A 56 5.45 2.74 6.04
CA THR A 56 6.56 1.79 6.03
C THR A 56 6.84 1.35 4.60
N VAL A 57 8.11 1.33 4.22
CA VAL A 57 8.55 0.79 2.96
C VAL A 57 9.21 -0.56 3.23
N HIS A 58 8.79 -1.59 2.51
CA HIS A 58 9.34 -2.94 2.63
C HIS A 58 10.12 -3.29 1.37
N ALA A 59 11.39 -3.70 1.54
CA ALA A 59 12.15 -4.34 0.49
C ALA A 59 11.84 -5.84 0.52
N VAL A 60 11.36 -6.38 -0.60
CA VAL A 60 10.96 -7.79 -0.67
C VAL A 60 11.88 -8.56 -1.62
N GLY A 61 12.04 -9.84 -1.33
CA GLY A 61 12.93 -10.71 -2.09
C GLY A 61 12.33 -11.29 -3.36
N VAL A 62 11.10 -10.93 -3.69
CA VAL A 62 10.41 -11.37 -4.90
C VAL A 62 10.02 -10.16 -5.75
N LYS A 63 9.91 -10.38 -7.05
CA LYS A 63 9.59 -9.30 -7.98
C LYS A 63 8.15 -8.83 -7.82
N GLU A 64 7.25 -9.75 -7.53
CA GLU A 64 5.83 -9.47 -7.32
C GLU A 64 5.29 -10.36 -6.21
N LEU A 65 4.39 -9.81 -5.39
CA LEU A 65 3.65 -10.61 -4.43
C LEU A 65 2.42 -11.22 -5.12
N PRO A 66 2.04 -12.48 -4.77
CA PRO A 66 0.92 -13.16 -5.41
C PRO A 66 -0.43 -12.68 -4.83
N VAL A 67 -0.77 -11.42 -5.06
CA VAL A 67 -1.99 -10.80 -4.52
C VAL A 67 -2.70 -10.00 -5.62
N THR A 68 -3.98 -9.71 -5.39
CA THR A 68 -4.79 -8.88 -6.28
C THR A 68 -5.30 -7.66 -5.54
N ALA A 69 -5.94 -6.73 -6.25
CA ALA A 69 -6.52 -5.53 -5.63
C ALA A 69 -7.59 -5.88 -4.57
N GLU A 70 -8.22 -7.03 -4.66
CA GLU A 70 -9.25 -7.46 -3.71
C GLU A 70 -8.69 -8.27 -2.54
N THR A 71 -7.40 -8.56 -2.52
CA THR A 71 -6.77 -9.27 -1.41
C THR A 71 -6.83 -8.43 -0.15
N SER A 72 -7.18 -9.05 0.99
CA SER A 72 -7.26 -8.33 2.26
C SER A 72 -5.90 -7.85 2.73
N CYS A 73 -5.88 -6.78 3.52
CA CYS A 73 -4.65 -6.27 4.12
C CYS A 73 -3.95 -7.31 5.01
N ALA A 74 -4.72 -8.17 5.68
CA ALA A 74 -4.14 -9.22 6.53
C ALA A 74 -3.33 -10.21 5.71
N ILE A 75 -3.84 -10.63 4.55
CA ILE A 75 -3.12 -11.56 3.66
C ILE A 75 -1.89 -10.88 3.05
N VAL A 76 -2.01 -9.62 2.66
CA VAL A 76 -0.86 -8.86 2.16
C VAL A 76 0.22 -8.75 3.23
N GLY A 77 -0.16 -8.48 4.47
CA GLY A 77 0.78 -8.43 5.60
C GLY A 77 1.51 -9.75 5.79
N PHE A 78 0.80 -10.87 5.66
CA PHE A 78 1.41 -12.20 5.73
C PHE A 78 2.43 -12.40 4.61
N GLN A 79 2.08 -12.06 3.38
CA GLN A 79 2.99 -12.17 2.24
C GLN A 79 4.21 -11.27 2.39
N LEU A 80 4.03 -10.06 2.90
CA LEU A 80 5.14 -9.16 3.19
C LEU A 80 6.10 -9.77 4.22
N ASN A 81 5.57 -10.32 5.32
CA ASN A 81 6.40 -10.95 6.35
C ASN A 81 7.23 -12.10 5.79
N MET A 82 6.65 -12.91 4.90
CA MET A 82 7.33 -14.06 4.33
C MET A 82 8.43 -13.67 3.34
N ASN A 83 8.33 -12.49 2.72
CA ASN A 83 9.20 -12.10 1.61
C ASN A 83 10.05 -10.87 1.90
N THR A 84 9.90 -10.23 3.05
CA THR A 84 10.65 -9.03 3.39
C THR A 84 12.12 -9.37 3.61
N LEU A 85 13.00 -8.60 2.95
CA LEU A 85 14.45 -8.73 3.10
C LEU A 85 14.98 -7.97 4.31
N ASP A 86 14.23 -6.95 4.75
CA ASP A 86 14.69 -6.05 5.81
C ASP A 86 13.51 -5.58 6.68
#